data_c98423f3ffad23e3bee752f8eb1d45e7
#
_entry.id   c98423f3ffad23e3bee752f8eb1d45e7
#
_cell.length_a   1.000
_cell.length_b   1.000
_cell.length_c   1.000
_cell.angle_alpha   90.00
_cell.angle_beta   90.00
_cell.angle_gamma   90.00
#
_symmetry.space_group_name_H-M   'P 1'
#
loop_
_entity.id
_entity.type
_entity.pdbx_description
1 polymer ?
#
loop_
_entity_poly.entity_id
_entity_poly.type
_entity_poly.pdbx_seq_one_letter_code
_entity_poly.pdbx_strand_id
1 'polypeptide(L)'
;MVTSVKVDNPEDAAILVLILSELRSVERKHPNWPECNVKRSAIVMEEAGELIREANQLEEGKGSLLNLKMEAIQTAAMAIRMIKNL
;
A
#
# COMPACT_ATOMS: atom_id res chain seq x y z
N MET A 1 -25.01 5.80 8.95
CA MET A 1 -23.69 5.20 8.66
C MET A 1 -23.60 4.83 7.19
N VAL A 2 -22.48 5.16 6.55
CA VAL A 2 -22.23 4.74 5.17
C VAL A 2 -21.72 3.31 5.21
N THR A 3 -22.45 2.38 4.58
CA THR A 3 -22.08 0.95 4.54
C THR A 3 -21.48 0.54 3.21
N SER A 4 -21.50 1.41 2.21
CA SER A 4 -20.93 1.17 0.90
C SER A 4 -20.47 2.47 0.27
N VAL A 5 -19.49 2.37 -0.61
CA VAL A 5 -18.98 3.49 -1.38
C VAL A 5 -19.07 3.12 -2.85
N LYS A 6 -19.69 4.00 -3.63
CA LYS A 6 -19.78 3.83 -5.08
C LYS A 6 -18.63 4.59 -5.73
N VAL A 7 -17.84 3.90 -6.56
CA VAL A 7 -16.72 4.48 -7.28
C VAL A 7 -17.10 4.58 -8.75
N ASP A 8 -17.41 5.80 -9.21
CA ASP A 8 -17.88 6.05 -10.58
C ASP A 8 -16.74 6.24 -11.58
N ASN A 9 -15.56 6.69 -11.12
CA ASN A 9 -14.41 6.91 -11.98
C ASN A 9 -13.71 5.56 -12.25
N PRO A 10 -13.62 5.13 -13.53
CA PRO A 10 -13.01 3.85 -13.88
C PRO A 10 -11.54 3.73 -13.49
N GLU A 11 -10.78 4.81 -13.58
CA GLU A 11 -9.36 4.82 -13.19
C GLU A 11 -9.21 4.61 -11.69
N ASP A 12 -9.99 5.33 -10.89
CA ASP A 12 -9.98 5.17 -9.43
C ASP A 12 -10.40 3.77 -9.03
N ALA A 13 -11.43 3.22 -9.68
CA ALA A 13 -11.88 1.86 -9.41
C ALA A 13 -10.77 0.84 -9.69
N ALA A 14 -10.04 0.99 -10.80
CA ALA A 14 -8.93 0.10 -11.15
C ALA A 14 -7.80 0.19 -10.12
N ILE A 15 -7.45 1.40 -9.67
CA ILE A 15 -6.43 1.61 -8.65
C ILE A 15 -6.83 0.95 -7.33
N LEU A 16 -8.07 1.14 -6.90
CA LEU A 16 -8.59 0.55 -5.67
C LEU A 16 -8.56 -0.97 -5.72
N VAL A 17 -8.89 -1.58 -6.86
CA VAL A 17 -8.78 -3.03 -7.05
C VAL A 17 -7.35 -3.51 -6.83
N LEU A 18 -6.36 -2.81 -7.39
CA LEU A 18 -4.96 -3.16 -7.21
C LEU A 18 -4.53 -3.07 -5.75
N ILE A 19 -4.92 -2.00 -5.05
CA ILE A 19 -4.58 -1.79 -3.64
C ILE A 19 -5.22 -2.87 -2.77
N LEU A 20 -6.51 -3.15 -2.96
CA LEU A 20 -7.22 -4.16 -2.19
C LEU A 20 -6.71 -5.57 -2.47
N SER A 21 -6.32 -5.87 -3.71
CA SER A 21 -5.71 -7.16 -4.08
C SER A 21 -4.39 -7.35 -3.35
N GLU A 22 -3.55 -6.32 -3.30
CA GLU A 22 -2.29 -6.35 -2.55
C GLU A 22 -2.54 -6.53 -1.06
N LEU A 23 -3.51 -5.81 -0.50
CA LEU A 23 -3.90 -5.94 0.90
C LEU A 23 -4.29 -7.39 1.24
N ARG A 24 -5.14 -8.01 0.41
CA ARG A 24 -5.54 -9.42 0.60
C ARG A 24 -4.36 -10.37 0.53
N SER A 25 -3.44 -10.13 -0.42
CA SER A 25 -2.24 -10.94 -0.58
C SER A 25 -1.37 -10.89 0.67
N VAL A 26 -1.12 -9.70 1.19
CA VAL A 26 -0.28 -9.50 2.39
C VAL A 26 -0.96 -10.11 3.64
N GLU A 27 -2.26 -9.94 3.78
CA GLU A 27 -3.00 -10.51 4.90
C GLU A 27 -2.93 -12.04 4.91
N ARG A 28 -2.90 -12.68 3.73
CA ARG A 28 -2.75 -14.13 3.63
C ARG A 28 -1.33 -14.60 3.92
N LYS A 29 -0.33 -13.88 3.42
CA LYS A 29 1.10 -14.24 3.58
C LYS A 29 1.61 -13.97 4.99
N HIS A 30 1.12 -12.90 5.59
CA HIS A 30 1.55 -12.42 6.90
C HIS A 30 0.32 -12.14 7.77
N PRO A 31 -0.36 -13.19 8.28
CA PRO A 31 -1.62 -13.01 9.01
C PRO A 31 -1.46 -12.29 10.35
N ASN A 32 -0.26 -12.30 10.92
CA ASN A 32 0.01 -11.63 12.18
C ASN A 32 0.28 -10.15 11.96
N TRP A 33 -0.35 -9.32 12.76
CA TRP A 33 -0.19 -7.88 12.71
C TRP A 33 0.09 -7.37 14.13
N PRO A 34 1.08 -6.51 14.34
CA PRO A 34 1.42 -6.05 15.69
C PRO A 34 0.30 -5.24 16.33
N GLU A 35 0.23 -5.28 17.65
CA GLU A 35 -0.74 -4.52 18.43
C GLU A 35 -0.22 -3.12 18.82
N CYS A 36 1.10 -2.96 18.86
CA CYS A 36 1.74 -1.69 19.20
C CYS A 36 1.65 -0.71 18.04
N ASN A 37 1.14 0.48 18.29
CA ASN A 37 0.96 1.50 17.25
C ASN A 37 2.28 1.96 16.64
N VAL A 38 3.37 1.96 17.42
CA VAL A 38 4.70 2.31 16.89
C VAL A 38 5.17 1.25 15.89
N LYS A 39 5.00 -0.04 16.21
CA LYS A 39 5.37 -1.12 15.29
C LYS A 39 4.51 -1.13 14.03
N ARG A 40 3.20 -0.87 14.17
CA ARG A 40 2.28 -0.71 13.04
C ARG A 40 2.74 0.40 12.10
N SER A 41 3.06 1.56 12.67
CA SER A 41 3.53 2.72 11.92
C SER A 41 4.88 2.44 11.26
N ALA A 42 5.77 1.71 11.94
CA ALA A 42 7.07 1.34 11.39
C ALA A 42 6.95 0.49 10.13
N ILE A 43 5.97 -0.41 10.08
CA ILE A 43 5.71 -1.23 8.88
C ILE A 43 5.29 -0.35 7.70
N VAL A 44 4.40 0.61 7.94
CA VAL A 44 3.98 1.57 6.89
C VAL A 44 5.17 2.41 6.43
N MET A 45 6.00 2.89 7.35
CA MET A 45 7.17 3.70 7.03
C MET A 45 8.24 2.92 6.28
N GLU A 46 8.39 1.62 6.56
CA GLU A 46 9.29 0.74 5.81
C GLU A 46 8.90 0.69 4.33
N GLU A 47 7.61 0.52 4.04
CA GLU A 47 7.11 0.55 2.67
C GLU A 47 7.30 1.93 2.02
N ALA A 48 7.06 3.00 2.78
CA ALA A 48 7.29 4.36 2.29
C ALA A 48 8.78 4.62 1.99
N GLY A 49 9.67 4.02 2.78
CA GLY A 49 11.12 4.08 2.52
C GLY A 49 11.51 3.38 1.23
N GLU A 50 10.90 2.23 0.94
CA GLU A 50 11.11 1.53 -0.33
C GLU A 50 10.57 2.33 -1.51
N LEU A 51 9.44 3.01 -1.33
CA LEU A 51 8.86 3.89 -2.34
C LEU A 51 9.82 5.01 -2.73
N ILE A 52 10.39 5.72 -1.76
CA ILE A 52 11.32 6.82 -2.04
C ILE A 52 12.62 6.31 -2.66
N ARG A 53 13.07 5.12 -2.27
CA ARG A 53 14.25 4.51 -2.88
C ARG A 53 14.02 4.21 -4.36
N GLU A 54 12.87 3.65 -4.71
CA GLU A 54 12.52 3.40 -6.11
C GLU A 54 12.40 4.70 -6.92
N ALA A 55 11.85 5.75 -6.31
CA ALA A 55 11.76 7.06 -6.96
C ALA A 55 13.15 7.63 -7.26
N ASN A 56 14.06 7.56 -6.29
CA ASN A 56 15.45 8.02 -6.48
C ASN A 56 16.15 7.22 -7.58
N GLN A 57 15.98 5.90 -7.61
CA GLN A 57 16.58 5.06 -8.64
C GLN A 57 16.04 5.40 -10.02
N LEU A 58 14.75 5.66 -10.15
CA LEU A 58 14.13 6.02 -11.42
C LEU A 58 14.71 7.35 -11.94
N GLU A 59 14.84 8.36 -11.07
CA GLU A 59 15.42 9.65 -11.46
C GLU A 59 16.89 9.55 -11.84
N GLU A 60 17.59 8.54 -11.35
CA GLU A 60 18.99 8.25 -11.71
C GLU A 60 19.12 7.39 -12.97
N GLY A 61 18.01 7.11 -13.65
CA GLY A 61 17.99 6.26 -14.85
C GLY A 61 18.05 4.78 -14.57
N LYS A 62 17.79 4.37 -13.33
CA LYS A 62 17.72 2.97 -12.89
C LYS A 62 16.27 2.65 -12.49
N GLY A 63 15.92 1.38 -12.40
CA GLY A 63 14.57 0.98 -12.00
C GLY A 63 13.52 1.21 -13.09
N SER A 64 12.25 1.27 -12.70
CA SER A 64 11.13 1.39 -13.65
C SER A 64 9.92 2.07 -13.01
N LEU A 65 9.08 2.67 -13.86
CA LEU A 65 7.79 3.21 -13.43
C LEU A 65 6.89 2.13 -12.83
N LEU A 66 6.98 0.90 -13.35
CA LEU A 66 6.21 -0.22 -12.80
C LEU A 66 6.60 -0.51 -11.36
N ASN A 67 7.90 -0.56 -11.05
CA ASN A 67 8.38 -0.78 -9.69
C ASN A 67 7.93 0.35 -8.77
N LEU A 68 8.02 1.60 -9.22
CA LEU A 68 7.55 2.75 -8.45
C LEU A 68 6.06 2.64 -8.15
N LYS A 69 5.25 2.28 -9.14
CA LYS A 69 3.81 2.08 -8.98
C LYS A 69 3.52 0.96 -7.97
N MET A 70 4.25 -0.16 -8.06
CA MET A 70 4.07 -1.29 -7.15
C MET A 70 4.37 -0.89 -5.70
N GLU A 71 5.44 -0.13 -5.47
CA GLU A 71 5.78 0.34 -4.13
C GLU A 71 4.73 1.32 -3.58
N ALA A 72 4.14 2.17 -4.43
CA ALA A 72 3.06 3.05 -4.04
C ALA A 72 1.81 2.26 -3.64
N ILE A 73 1.46 1.21 -4.39
CA ILE A 73 0.35 0.32 -4.09
C ILE A 73 0.58 -0.40 -2.75
N GLN A 74 1.78 -0.90 -2.51
CA GLN A 74 2.13 -1.59 -1.27
C GLN A 74 2.06 -0.65 -0.07
N THR A 75 2.53 0.58 -0.22
CA THR A 75 2.44 1.60 0.83
C THR A 75 0.98 1.91 1.18
N ALA A 76 0.14 2.10 0.17
CA ALA A 76 -1.29 2.35 0.35
C ALA A 76 -1.98 1.17 1.04
N ALA A 77 -1.67 -0.06 0.63
CA ALA A 77 -2.23 -1.27 1.23
C ALA A 77 -1.87 -1.39 2.72
N MET A 78 -0.63 -1.09 3.08
CA MET A 78 -0.20 -1.14 4.48
C MET A 78 -0.86 -0.05 5.32
N ALA A 79 -1.06 1.14 4.76
CA ALA A 79 -1.80 2.19 5.44
C ALA A 79 -3.25 1.78 5.72
N ILE A 80 -3.91 1.14 4.76
CA ILE A 80 -5.26 0.62 4.95
C ILE A 80 -5.26 -0.48 6.01
N ARG A 81 -4.29 -1.40 5.97
CA ARG A 81 -4.17 -2.47 6.97
C ARG A 81 -4.03 -1.90 8.38
N MET A 82 -3.23 -0.86 8.54
CA MET A 82 -3.10 -0.16 9.81
C MET A 82 -4.44 0.39 10.29
N ILE A 83 -5.17 1.10 9.42
CA ILE A 83 -6.46 1.69 9.76
C ILE A 83 -7.47 0.62 10.18
N LYS A 84 -7.52 -0.51 9.47
CA LYS A 84 -8.42 -1.63 9.78
C LYS A 84 -8.18 -2.22 11.17
N ASN A 85 -6.96 -2.15 11.66
CA ASN A 85 -6.54 -2.84 12.88
C ASN A 85 -6.30 -1.90 14.07
N LEU A 86 -6.67 -0.65 13.92
CA LEU A 86 -6.58 0.32 15.02
C LEU A 86 -7.64 0.06 16.10
#